data_897ed5cc5553d041ea6ceb4277c216f8
#
_entry.id   897ed5cc5553d041ea6ceb4277c216f8
#
_cell.length_a   1.000
_cell.length_b   1.000
_cell.length_c   1.000
_cell.angle_alpha   90.00
_cell.angle_beta   90.00
_cell.angle_gamma   90.00
#
_symmetry.space_group_name_H-M   'P 1'
#
loop_
_entity.id
_entity.type
_entity.pdbx_description
1 polymer ?
#
loop_
_entity_poly.entity_id
_entity_poly.type
_entity_poly.pdbx_seq_one_letter_code
_entity_poly.pdbx_strand_id
1 'polypeptide(L)'
;MNKSILLIVLVLAGFLSCTKQTNQKQSSEQTEFHADTPFLWENANLYFLLTDRFNNGDLSNDINFNRSLPTATLRGFEGGDIKGITQKIKEGYFQDLGVNAIWFTPVVEQVHGGTDEGTGFTYAYHGYWTKDWTSLDPNFGTMADLAELVTVAHDQGIRIVMDAVINHTGPVTEIDPQWPSDWVRTSPKCEFNSYDTAIKCTLVENLPDILTESNEEVDLPKELIDKWKAEGRYEQEIAELDAFFERTGYPRAPRYYIIKWLSDFVRDFGIDGYRADTVRHIEESVW
;
A
#
# COMPACT_ATOMS: atom_id res chain seq x y z
N MET A 1 -48.65 78.52 -26.54
CA MET A 1 -47.43 77.83 -27.06
C MET A 1 -46.66 77.37 -25.89
N ASN A 2 -46.90 76.31 -25.68
CA ASN A 2 -46.44 74.92 -25.30
C ASN A 2 -45.91 74.84 -23.88
N LYS A 3 -46.85 74.45 -23.02
CA LYS A 3 -46.62 74.01 -21.61
C LYS A 3 -46.25 72.51 -21.54
N SER A 4 -45.42 72.01 -22.45
CA SER A 4 -45.14 70.56 -22.54
C SER A 4 -43.69 70.14 -22.37
N ILE A 5 -42.80 71.03 -21.89
CA ILE A 5 -41.37 70.77 -21.76
C ILE A 5 -40.92 70.63 -20.30
N LEU A 6 -41.79 70.94 -19.32
CA LEU A 6 -41.41 70.97 -17.91
C LEU A 6 -41.75 69.71 -17.10
N LEU A 7 -42.22 68.65 -17.75
CA LEU A 7 -42.65 67.41 -17.07
C LEU A 7 -41.73 66.19 -17.31
N ILE A 8 -40.66 66.38 -18.11
CA ILE A 8 -39.77 65.23 -18.47
C ILE A 8 -38.45 65.22 -17.67
N VAL A 9 -38.15 66.32 -16.92
CA VAL A 9 -36.90 66.44 -16.18
C VAL A 9 -37.00 65.89 -14.74
N LEU A 10 -38.18 65.58 -14.24
CA LEU A 10 -38.41 65.16 -12.83
C LEU A 10 -38.56 63.67 -12.62
N VAL A 11 -38.48 62.86 -13.68
CA VAL A 11 -38.61 61.37 -13.59
C VAL A 11 -37.25 60.68 -13.75
N LEU A 12 -36.16 61.38 -14.05
CA LEU A 12 -34.83 60.78 -14.28
C LEU A 12 -33.88 60.88 -13.06
N ALA A 13 -34.33 61.37 -11.91
CA ALA A 13 -33.52 61.50 -10.72
C ALA A 13 -33.75 60.39 -9.65
N GLY A 14 -34.50 59.36 -9.99
CA GLY A 14 -34.95 58.34 -8.99
C GLY A 14 -34.29 56.97 -9.08
N PHE A 15 -33.36 56.70 -9.99
CA PHE A 15 -32.75 55.38 -10.15
C PHE A 15 -31.24 55.33 -10.19
N LEU A 16 -30.59 55.94 -9.20
CA LEU A 16 -29.18 55.76 -8.94
C LEU A 16 -28.97 55.42 -7.46
N SER A 17 -29.65 54.32 -7.01
CA SER A 17 -29.25 53.59 -5.82
C SER A 17 -28.32 52.45 -6.26
N CYS A 18 -27.05 52.75 -6.40
CA CYS A 18 -26.00 51.74 -6.50
C CYS A 18 -25.93 50.97 -5.18
N THR A 19 -26.57 49.83 -5.12
CA THR A 19 -26.22 48.80 -4.15
C THR A 19 -24.81 48.33 -4.47
N LYS A 20 -23.82 48.76 -3.65
CA LYS A 20 -22.53 48.09 -3.56
C LYS A 20 -22.79 46.66 -3.15
N GLN A 21 -22.78 45.72 -4.11
CA GLN A 21 -22.50 44.33 -3.84
C GLN A 21 -21.10 44.25 -3.27
N THR A 22 -20.96 44.15 -1.97
CA THR A 22 -19.79 43.66 -1.32
C THR A 22 -19.66 42.19 -1.77
N ASN A 23 -18.76 41.95 -2.74
CA ASN A 23 -18.19 40.64 -2.95
C ASN A 23 -17.53 40.24 -1.62
N GLN A 24 -18.24 39.52 -0.77
CA GLN A 24 -17.61 38.67 0.20
C GLN A 24 -16.85 37.61 -0.61
N LYS A 25 -15.57 37.85 -0.82
CA LYS A 25 -14.60 36.82 -1.06
C LYS A 25 -14.75 35.88 0.13
N GLN A 26 -15.44 34.74 -0.07
CA GLN A 26 -15.26 33.59 0.80
C GLN A 26 -13.76 33.27 0.71
N SER A 27 -13.02 33.74 1.72
CA SER A 27 -11.70 33.20 2.01
C SER A 27 -11.97 31.73 2.34
N SER A 28 -11.63 30.82 1.44
CA SER A 28 -11.34 29.46 1.85
C SER A 28 -10.27 29.63 2.94
N GLU A 29 -10.63 29.41 4.18
CA GLU A 29 -9.66 29.12 5.22
C GLU A 29 -8.93 27.87 4.72
N GLN A 30 -7.81 28.08 4.08
CA GLN A 30 -6.78 27.06 3.95
C GLN A 30 -6.41 26.76 5.40
N THR A 31 -6.80 25.59 5.86
CA THR A 31 -6.34 25.03 7.11
C THR A 31 -4.83 24.91 6.93
N GLU A 32 -4.06 25.90 7.41
CA GLU A 32 -2.62 25.76 7.55
C GLU A 32 -2.42 24.56 8.50
N PHE A 33 -1.94 23.46 7.94
CA PHE A 33 -1.48 22.32 8.71
C PHE A 33 -0.26 22.78 9.51
N HIS A 34 -0.49 23.12 10.79
CA HIS A 34 0.60 23.41 11.69
C HIS A 34 1.33 22.11 12.00
N ALA A 35 2.62 22.05 11.63
CA ALA A 35 3.52 20.92 11.89
C ALA A 35 3.61 20.52 13.38
N ASP A 36 3.11 21.35 14.28
CA ASP A 36 3.13 21.15 15.73
C ASP A 36 1.86 20.48 16.31
N THR A 37 0.84 20.20 15.50
CA THR A 37 -0.36 19.50 16.00
C THR A 37 -0.12 18.01 15.95
N PRO A 38 -0.18 17.27 17.10
CA PRO A 38 -0.04 15.83 17.10
C PRO A 38 -1.06 15.19 16.16
N PHE A 39 -0.62 14.25 15.31
CA PHE A 39 -1.51 13.50 14.45
C PHE A 39 -2.39 12.58 15.30
N LEU A 40 -3.71 12.65 15.10
CA LEU A 40 -4.68 11.80 15.77
C LEU A 40 -5.34 10.89 14.74
N TRP A 41 -5.19 9.58 14.89
CA TRP A 41 -5.76 8.60 13.97
C TRP A 41 -7.29 8.66 13.89
N GLU A 42 -7.96 9.07 14.97
CA GLU A 42 -9.41 9.28 15.01
C GLU A 42 -9.89 10.39 14.08
N ASN A 43 -8.99 11.30 13.71
CA ASN A 43 -9.25 12.40 12.78
C ASN A 43 -8.63 12.14 11.38
N ALA A 44 -8.17 10.91 11.13
CA ALA A 44 -7.57 10.58 9.84
C ALA A 44 -8.62 10.57 8.72
N ASN A 45 -8.34 11.32 7.66
CA ASN A 45 -9.01 11.19 6.37
C ASN A 45 -8.14 10.32 5.48
N LEU A 46 -8.47 9.02 5.45
CA LEU A 46 -7.68 7.99 4.79
C LEU A 46 -8.07 7.85 3.34
N TYR A 47 -7.11 7.96 2.43
CA TYR A 47 -7.26 7.66 1.01
C TYR A 47 -6.68 6.28 0.69
N PHE A 48 -7.52 5.36 0.20
CA PHE A 48 -7.07 4.07 -0.32
C PHE A 48 -6.82 4.16 -1.83
N LEU A 49 -5.73 3.56 -2.29
CA LEU A 49 -5.44 3.44 -3.73
C LEU A 49 -4.83 2.07 -4.07
N LEU A 50 -5.09 1.62 -5.31
CA LEU A 50 -4.35 0.53 -5.92
C LEU A 50 -3.09 1.11 -6.56
N THR A 51 -1.92 0.71 -6.08
CA THR A 51 -0.62 1.24 -6.52
C THR A 51 -0.49 1.20 -8.05
N ASP A 52 -0.68 0.01 -8.65
CA ASP A 52 -0.56 -0.23 -10.09
C ASP A 52 -1.53 0.61 -10.94
N ARG A 53 -2.64 1.07 -10.37
CA ARG A 53 -3.75 1.73 -11.10
C ARG A 53 -3.83 3.22 -10.86
N PHE A 54 -3.01 3.77 -9.97
CA PHE A 54 -3.18 5.14 -9.51
C PHE A 54 -2.50 6.16 -10.41
N ASN A 55 -1.19 6.12 -10.51
CA ASN A 55 -0.41 7.02 -11.36
C ASN A 55 0.94 6.40 -11.71
N ASN A 56 1.29 6.37 -12.99
CA ASN A 56 2.58 5.91 -13.46
C ASN A 56 3.59 7.06 -13.39
N GLY A 57 4.56 6.96 -12.50
CA GLY A 57 5.62 7.96 -12.29
C GLY A 57 6.93 7.60 -12.98
N ASP A 58 7.11 6.34 -13.37
CA ASP A 58 8.34 5.84 -13.99
C ASP A 58 8.05 4.78 -15.06
N LEU A 59 7.92 5.20 -16.30
CA LEU A 59 7.68 4.31 -17.44
C LEU A 59 8.76 3.24 -17.63
N SER A 60 9.92 3.37 -16.99
CA SER A 60 11.02 2.39 -17.14
C SER A 60 10.84 1.14 -16.29
N ASN A 61 9.91 1.16 -15.32
CA ASN A 61 9.63 0.05 -14.41
C ASN A 61 8.35 -0.74 -14.76
N ASP A 62 7.67 -0.43 -15.85
CA ASP A 62 6.40 -1.04 -16.24
C ASP A 62 6.49 -2.56 -16.48
N ILE A 63 7.64 -3.04 -16.94
CA ILE A 63 7.83 -4.45 -17.25
C ILE A 63 9.09 -4.98 -16.56
N ASN A 64 8.89 -5.89 -15.60
CA ASN A 64 9.95 -6.59 -14.90
C ASN A 64 9.68 -8.10 -14.87
N PHE A 65 10.69 -8.90 -14.52
CA PHE A 65 10.63 -10.36 -14.39
C PHE A 65 10.02 -11.07 -15.61
N ASN A 66 10.17 -10.48 -16.80
CA ASN A 66 9.56 -10.99 -18.07
C ASN A 66 8.02 -11.11 -18.00
N ARG A 67 7.35 -10.32 -17.20
CA ARG A 67 5.87 -10.28 -17.10
C ARG A 67 5.25 -9.63 -18.34
N SER A 68 5.40 -10.29 -19.50
CA SER A 68 5.00 -9.77 -20.81
C SER A 68 3.99 -10.65 -21.56
N LEU A 69 3.52 -11.74 -20.93
CA LEU A 69 2.50 -12.58 -21.53
C LEU A 69 1.16 -11.85 -21.58
N PRO A 70 0.33 -12.10 -22.61
CA PRO A 70 -1.01 -11.55 -22.66
C PRO A 70 -1.84 -11.95 -21.45
N THR A 71 -2.46 -10.98 -20.80
CA THR A 71 -3.35 -11.18 -19.65
C THR A 71 -4.82 -11.02 -20.05
N ALA A 72 -5.72 -11.47 -19.20
CA ALA A 72 -7.11 -11.06 -19.31
C ALA A 72 -7.25 -9.54 -19.10
N THR A 73 -8.35 -8.97 -19.53
CA THR A 73 -8.60 -7.53 -19.43
C THR A 73 -8.42 -7.02 -18.01
N LEU A 74 -7.57 -6.01 -17.83
CA LEU A 74 -7.21 -5.41 -16.55
C LEU A 74 -6.58 -6.39 -15.54
N ARG A 75 -5.93 -7.46 -16.02
CA ARG A 75 -5.27 -8.45 -15.17
C ARG A 75 -3.73 -8.42 -15.27
N GLY A 76 -3.19 -7.48 -16.02
CA GLY A 76 -1.76 -7.19 -16.08
C GLY A 76 -1.38 -5.96 -15.25
N PHE A 77 -0.09 -5.66 -15.20
CA PHE A 77 0.39 -4.38 -14.69
C PHE A 77 0.05 -3.27 -15.68
N GLU A 78 -0.38 -2.12 -15.14
CA GLU A 78 -0.70 -0.89 -15.90
C GLU A 78 0.31 0.23 -15.60
N GLY A 79 1.28 -0.02 -14.72
CA GLY A 79 2.45 0.82 -14.50
C GLY A 79 2.33 1.86 -13.39
N GLY A 80 1.24 1.89 -12.62
CA GLY A 80 1.19 2.75 -11.43
C GLY A 80 2.23 2.32 -10.39
N ASP A 81 2.91 3.30 -9.75
CA ASP A 81 4.07 3.06 -8.92
C ASP A 81 4.20 4.07 -7.75
N ILE A 82 5.19 3.83 -6.88
CA ILE A 82 5.51 4.68 -5.72
C ILE A 82 5.91 6.10 -6.16
N LYS A 83 6.64 6.25 -7.27
CA LYS A 83 6.98 7.57 -7.82
C LYS A 83 5.74 8.34 -8.25
N GLY A 84 4.77 7.66 -8.83
CA GLY A 84 3.49 8.24 -9.19
C GLY A 84 2.71 8.75 -7.98
N ILE A 85 2.69 8.00 -6.87
CA ILE A 85 2.10 8.46 -5.61
C ILE A 85 2.84 9.71 -5.11
N THR A 86 4.17 9.66 -5.08
CA THR A 86 5.03 10.77 -4.66
C THR A 86 4.79 12.04 -5.50
N GLN A 87 4.64 11.90 -6.82
CA GLN A 87 4.29 13.01 -7.70
C GLN A 87 2.95 13.65 -7.32
N LYS A 88 1.92 12.85 -7.05
CA LYS A 88 0.60 13.35 -6.66
C LYS A 88 0.60 14.06 -5.31
N ILE A 89 1.43 13.63 -4.36
CA ILE A 89 1.65 14.36 -3.11
C ILE A 89 2.28 15.74 -3.41
N LYS A 90 3.36 15.76 -4.21
CA LYS A 90 4.05 17.01 -4.59
C LYS A 90 3.16 17.99 -5.36
N GLU A 91 2.23 17.47 -6.15
CA GLU A 91 1.25 18.27 -6.90
C GLU A 91 0.12 18.87 -6.02
N GLY A 92 0.02 18.47 -4.76
CA GLY A 92 -1.04 18.90 -3.85
C GLY A 92 -2.36 18.13 -3.99
N TYR A 93 -2.41 17.06 -4.77
CA TYR A 93 -3.63 16.32 -5.03
C TYR A 93 -4.34 15.83 -3.77
N PHE A 94 -3.60 15.27 -2.82
CA PHE A 94 -4.16 14.76 -1.57
C PHE A 94 -4.55 15.89 -0.61
N GLN A 95 -3.78 16.96 -0.57
CA GLN A 95 -4.07 18.14 0.24
C GLN A 95 -5.36 18.83 -0.22
N ASP A 96 -5.57 18.97 -1.54
CA ASP A 96 -6.79 19.53 -2.13
C ASP A 96 -8.04 18.70 -1.78
N LEU A 97 -7.88 17.40 -1.55
CA LEU A 97 -8.93 16.49 -1.09
C LEU A 97 -9.10 16.49 0.46
N GLY A 98 -8.22 17.17 1.19
CA GLY A 98 -8.20 17.12 2.66
C GLY A 98 -7.74 15.78 3.22
N VAL A 99 -6.96 14.99 2.45
CA VAL A 99 -6.41 13.70 2.86
C VAL A 99 -5.17 13.93 3.72
N ASN A 100 -5.08 13.23 4.85
CA ASN A 100 -3.93 13.27 5.76
C ASN A 100 -3.37 11.89 6.10
N ALA A 101 -3.88 10.83 5.48
CA ALA A 101 -3.30 9.48 5.52
C ALA A 101 -3.54 8.78 4.18
N ILE A 102 -2.55 8.05 3.69
CA ILE A 102 -2.64 7.27 2.44
C ILE A 102 -2.38 5.81 2.77
N TRP A 103 -3.28 4.92 2.35
CA TRP A 103 -3.10 3.49 2.33
C TRP A 103 -3.05 3.03 0.87
N PHE A 104 -2.00 2.29 0.51
CA PHE A 104 -1.84 1.71 -0.82
C PHE A 104 -1.69 0.19 -0.74
N THR A 105 -2.07 -0.49 -1.83
CA THR A 105 -1.94 -1.96 -1.94
C THR A 105 -0.50 -2.41 -1.75
N PRO A 106 -0.26 -3.69 -1.35
CA PRO A 106 1.07 -4.17 -1.03
C PRO A 106 2.06 -3.94 -2.17
N VAL A 107 3.27 -3.52 -1.83
CA VAL A 107 4.34 -3.18 -2.80
C VAL A 107 5.59 -4.05 -2.63
N VAL A 108 5.60 -4.98 -1.66
CA VAL A 108 6.66 -5.98 -1.54
C VAL A 108 6.72 -6.87 -2.78
N GLU A 109 7.84 -7.56 -2.99
CA GLU A 109 8.03 -8.36 -4.20
C GLU A 109 6.97 -9.45 -4.34
N GLN A 110 6.38 -9.50 -5.52
CA GLN A 110 5.31 -10.41 -5.89
C GLN A 110 5.86 -11.61 -6.67
N VAL A 111 5.08 -12.70 -6.77
CA VAL A 111 5.43 -13.82 -7.65
C VAL A 111 5.72 -13.32 -9.06
N HIS A 112 6.71 -13.92 -9.70
CA HIS A 112 7.18 -13.49 -11.02
C HIS A 112 6.28 -14.00 -12.14
N GLY A 113 5.72 -15.20 -11.97
CA GLY A 113 4.76 -15.80 -12.91
C GLY A 113 3.35 -15.25 -12.71
N GLY A 114 2.45 -15.75 -13.54
CA GLY A 114 1.02 -15.50 -13.42
C GLY A 114 0.24 -16.80 -13.41
N THR A 115 -1.03 -16.71 -13.11
CA THR A 115 -1.96 -17.86 -13.08
C THR A 115 -3.34 -17.45 -13.57
N ASP A 116 -4.15 -18.43 -13.99
CA ASP A 116 -5.56 -18.20 -14.29
C ASP A 116 -6.40 -18.40 -13.03
N GLU A 117 -7.03 -17.32 -12.57
CA GLU A 117 -7.95 -17.32 -11.42
C GLU A 117 -9.40 -17.72 -11.79
N GLY A 118 -9.60 -18.36 -12.94
CA GLY A 118 -10.93 -18.68 -13.48
C GLY A 118 -11.56 -17.54 -14.28
N THR A 119 -10.86 -16.41 -14.41
CA THR A 119 -11.29 -15.23 -15.19
C THR A 119 -10.27 -14.86 -16.27
N GLY A 120 -9.25 -15.70 -16.47
CA GLY A 120 -8.15 -15.56 -17.40
C GLY A 120 -6.81 -15.24 -16.72
N PHE A 121 -5.73 -15.32 -17.51
CA PHE A 121 -4.37 -15.20 -17.01
C PHE A 121 -4.13 -13.83 -16.34
N THR A 122 -3.59 -13.88 -15.13
CA THR A 122 -3.42 -12.73 -14.23
C THR A 122 -2.00 -12.68 -13.70
N TYR A 123 -1.40 -11.49 -13.64
CA TYR A 123 -0.20 -11.19 -12.86
C TYR A 123 -0.56 -10.54 -11.52
N ALA A 124 0.40 -10.45 -10.60
CA ALA A 124 0.22 -9.92 -9.24
C ALA A 124 0.12 -8.38 -9.15
N TYR A 125 -0.50 -7.71 -10.12
CA TYR A 125 -0.62 -6.24 -10.19
C TYR A 125 -1.27 -5.61 -8.96
N HIS A 126 -2.10 -6.38 -8.25
CA HIS A 126 -2.81 -5.95 -7.06
C HIS A 126 -1.96 -5.97 -5.78
N GLY A 127 -0.80 -6.64 -5.78
CA GLY A 127 0.13 -6.67 -4.66
C GLY A 127 -0.10 -7.77 -3.61
N TYR A 128 -1.14 -8.61 -3.75
CA TYR A 128 -1.51 -9.62 -2.72
C TYR A 128 -0.91 -11.00 -2.97
N TRP A 129 0.08 -11.14 -3.84
CA TRP A 129 0.75 -12.41 -4.13
C TRP A 129 2.23 -12.35 -3.76
N THR A 130 2.48 -12.14 -2.48
CA THR A 130 3.82 -11.92 -1.95
C THR A 130 4.75 -13.11 -2.18
N LYS A 131 5.96 -12.84 -2.66
CA LYS A 131 7.07 -13.77 -2.81
C LYS A 131 8.19 -13.47 -1.82
N ASP A 132 8.51 -12.20 -1.58
CA ASP A 132 9.58 -11.77 -0.69
C ASP A 132 9.17 -10.50 0.06
N TRP A 133 9.11 -10.58 1.39
CA TRP A 133 8.80 -9.43 2.26
C TRP A 133 9.99 -8.49 2.48
N THR A 134 11.18 -8.86 2.02
CA THR A 134 12.43 -8.11 2.28
C THR A 134 12.82 -7.17 1.14
N SER A 135 12.07 -7.16 0.06
CA SER A 135 12.30 -6.28 -1.10
C SER A 135 10.98 -5.75 -1.66
N LEU A 136 11.06 -4.66 -2.42
CA LEU A 136 9.93 -4.16 -3.17
C LEU A 136 9.87 -4.81 -4.56
N ASP A 137 8.66 -4.95 -5.10
CA ASP A 137 8.49 -5.35 -6.49
C ASP A 137 8.96 -4.21 -7.41
N PRO A 138 9.88 -4.48 -8.34
CA PRO A 138 10.43 -3.43 -9.20
C PRO A 138 9.38 -2.76 -10.10
N ASN A 139 8.23 -3.39 -10.35
CA ASN A 139 7.10 -2.72 -11.02
C ASN A 139 6.49 -1.61 -10.15
N PHE A 140 6.63 -1.67 -8.83
CA PHE A 140 6.16 -0.64 -7.93
C PHE A 140 7.23 0.37 -7.54
N GLY A 141 8.51 0.03 -7.70
CA GLY A 141 9.63 0.92 -7.41
C GLY A 141 10.73 0.30 -6.57
N THR A 142 11.58 1.14 -6.01
CA THR A 142 12.75 0.76 -5.20
C THR A 142 12.57 1.18 -3.74
N MET A 143 13.44 0.67 -2.84
CA MET A 143 13.50 1.11 -1.45
C MET A 143 13.82 2.61 -1.32
N ALA A 144 14.58 3.18 -2.27
CA ALA A 144 14.85 4.62 -2.32
C ALA A 144 13.57 5.42 -2.67
N ASP A 145 12.74 4.90 -3.57
CA ASP A 145 11.46 5.54 -3.92
C ASP A 145 10.49 5.52 -2.73
N LEU A 146 10.48 4.43 -1.95
CA LEU A 146 9.69 4.35 -0.71
C LEU A 146 10.17 5.35 0.34
N ALA A 147 11.49 5.48 0.55
CA ALA A 147 12.06 6.47 1.46
C ALA A 147 11.69 7.91 1.04
N GLU A 148 11.73 8.20 -0.26
CA GLU A 148 11.30 9.50 -0.79
C GLU A 148 9.80 9.73 -0.57
N LEU A 149 8.96 8.72 -0.85
CA LEU A 149 7.52 8.79 -0.62
C LEU A 149 7.19 9.18 0.82
N VAL A 150 7.77 8.45 1.79
CA VAL A 150 7.53 8.71 3.22
C VAL A 150 8.00 10.09 3.63
N THR A 151 9.20 10.51 3.19
CA THR A 151 9.73 11.84 3.48
C THR A 151 8.81 12.94 2.95
N VAL A 152 8.42 12.84 1.68
CA VAL A 152 7.56 13.84 1.02
C VAL A 152 6.16 13.87 1.64
N ALA A 153 5.62 12.71 2.03
CA ALA A 153 4.33 12.61 2.71
C ALA A 153 4.38 13.29 4.08
N HIS A 154 5.40 12.99 4.88
CA HIS A 154 5.58 13.58 6.21
C HIS A 154 5.76 15.09 6.16
N ASP A 155 6.52 15.60 5.18
CA ASP A 155 6.70 17.06 4.95
C ASP A 155 5.37 17.76 4.64
N GLN A 156 4.38 17.04 4.13
CA GLN A 156 3.03 17.53 3.84
C GLN A 156 2.00 17.15 4.93
N GLY A 157 2.43 16.59 6.06
CA GLY A 157 1.55 16.16 7.15
C GLY A 157 0.70 14.93 6.83
N ILE A 158 1.09 14.14 5.82
CA ILE A 158 0.38 12.93 5.40
C ILE A 158 1.07 11.70 6.00
N ARG A 159 0.28 10.79 6.59
CA ARG A 159 0.76 9.51 7.12
C ARG A 159 0.70 8.41 6.07
N ILE A 160 1.67 7.50 6.12
CA ILE A 160 1.78 6.37 5.19
C ILE A 160 1.40 5.08 5.90
N VAL A 161 0.38 4.41 5.36
CA VAL A 161 -0.08 3.10 5.79
C VAL A 161 0.23 2.09 4.69
N MET A 162 1.11 1.13 4.98
CA MET A 162 1.35 0.01 4.09
C MET A 162 0.33 -1.10 4.30
N ASP A 163 0.15 -1.94 3.28
CA ASP A 163 -0.66 -3.15 3.40
C ASP A 163 0.25 -4.33 3.82
N ALA A 164 -0.15 -5.09 4.83
CA ALA A 164 0.57 -6.24 5.34
C ALA A 164 -0.16 -7.53 4.98
N VAL A 165 0.37 -8.27 4.01
CA VAL A 165 -0.07 -9.63 3.68
C VAL A 165 0.76 -10.60 4.50
N ILE A 166 0.16 -11.19 5.54
CA ILE A 166 0.85 -12.10 6.48
C ILE A 166 0.35 -13.54 6.31
N ASN A 167 -0.93 -13.69 5.94
CA ASN A 167 -1.59 -14.98 5.93
C ASN A 167 -1.05 -15.95 4.88
N HIS A 168 -0.60 -15.48 3.72
CA HIS A 168 -0.30 -16.34 2.59
C HIS A 168 0.85 -15.82 1.72
N THR A 169 1.48 -16.74 1.00
CA THR A 169 2.36 -16.45 -0.13
C THR A 169 1.55 -16.24 -1.41
N GLY A 170 2.18 -15.76 -2.47
CA GLY A 170 1.57 -15.81 -3.81
C GLY A 170 1.30 -17.24 -4.28
N PRO A 171 0.55 -17.40 -5.38
CA PRO A 171 0.24 -18.70 -5.94
C PRO A 171 1.50 -19.41 -6.44
N VAL A 172 1.43 -20.74 -6.47
CA VAL A 172 2.42 -21.56 -7.17
C VAL A 172 2.24 -21.33 -8.67
N THR A 173 3.31 -20.96 -9.35
CA THR A 173 3.35 -20.77 -10.80
C THR A 173 4.41 -21.68 -11.45
N GLU A 174 4.58 -21.61 -12.76
CA GLU A 174 5.64 -22.38 -13.43
C GLU A 174 7.06 -22.01 -12.98
N ILE A 175 7.24 -20.78 -12.46
CA ILE A 175 8.54 -20.23 -12.05
C ILE A 175 8.60 -19.83 -10.58
N ASP A 176 7.50 -19.93 -9.85
CA ASP A 176 7.43 -19.64 -8.43
C ASP A 176 6.99 -20.91 -7.70
N PRO A 177 7.91 -21.72 -7.15
CA PRO A 177 7.58 -22.93 -6.44
C PRO A 177 6.92 -22.62 -5.10
N GLN A 178 6.15 -23.60 -4.59
CA GLN A 178 5.60 -23.54 -3.24
C GLN A 178 6.73 -23.52 -2.22
N TRP A 179 6.57 -22.70 -1.19
CA TRP A 179 7.45 -22.70 -0.03
C TRP A 179 7.37 -24.03 0.73
N PRO A 180 8.39 -24.37 1.55
CA PRO A 180 8.41 -25.63 2.31
C PRO A 180 7.17 -25.84 3.18
N SER A 181 6.78 -27.11 3.39
CA SER A 181 5.57 -27.45 4.14
C SER A 181 5.62 -27.16 5.65
N ASP A 182 6.78 -26.84 6.17
CA ASP A 182 6.99 -26.31 7.52
C ASP A 182 6.79 -24.78 7.60
N TRP A 183 6.72 -24.10 6.45
CA TRP A 183 6.35 -22.70 6.33
C TRP A 183 4.88 -22.48 5.98
N VAL A 184 4.35 -23.31 5.08
CA VAL A 184 3.02 -23.09 4.50
C VAL A 184 2.19 -24.37 4.45
N ARG A 185 0.87 -24.18 4.38
CA ARG A 185 -0.10 -25.26 4.10
C ARG A 185 -0.94 -24.95 2.87
N THR A 186 -1.46 -26.01 2.25
CA THR A 186 -2.42 -25.94 1.13
C THR A 186 -3.72 -26.69 1.45
N SER A 187 -3.87 -27.15 2.70
CA SER A 187 -5.04 -27.85 3.22
C SER A 187 -5.03 -27.80 4.75
N PRO A 188 -6.19 -28.03 5.42
CA PRO A 188 -7.53 -28.18 4.86
C PRO A 188 -8.09 -26.84 4.35
N LYS A 189 -9.15 -26.88 3.54
CA LYS A 189 -9.90 -25.66 3.17
C LYS A 189 -10.58 -25.07 4.41
N CYS A 190 -10.65 -23.73 4.48
CA CYS A 190 -11.23 -23.04 5.62
C CYS A 190 -12.71 -23.37 5.85
N GLU A 191 -13.05 -23.64 7.10
CA GLU A 191 -14.40 -23.79 7.61
C GLU A 191 -14.56 -22.82 8.80
N PHE A 192 -15.30 -21.77 8.66
CA PHE A 192 -15.39 -20.69 9.65
C PHE A 192 -16.20 -21.02 10.90
N ASN A 193 -16.08 -22.24 11.41
CA ASN A 193 -16.85 -22.78 12.53
C ASN A 193 -16.25 -22.41 13.91
N SER A 194 -14.93 -22.21 13.96
CA SER A 194 -14.20 -21.84 15.17
C SER A 194 -12.95 -21.03 14.83
N TYR A 195 -12.28 -20.50 15.86
CA TYR A 195 -10.99 -19.82 15.70
C TYR A 195 -9.96 -20.75 15.03
N ASP A 196 -9.77 -21.95 15.57
CA ASP A 196 -8.82 -22.93 15.03
C ASP A 196 -9.07 -23.26 13.56
N THR A 197 -10.33 -23.44 13.14
CA THR A 197 -10.68 -23.75 11.76
C THR A 197 -10.57 -22.55 10.82
N ALA A 198 -10.39 -21.35 11.37
CA ALA A 198 -10.16 -20.13 10.60
C ALA A 198 -8.67 -19.81 10.40
N ILE A 199 -7.80 -20.23 11.34
CA ILE A 199 -6.36 -19.94 11.30
C ILE A 199 -5.50 -21.13 10.85
N LYS A 200 -6.00 -22.37 10.95
CA LYS A 200 -5.28 -23.60 10.59
C LYS A 200 -5.82 -24.21 9.29
N CYS A 201 -6.08 -23.37 8.32
CA CYS A 201 -6.70 -23.77 7.06
C CYS A 201 -6.04 -23.06 5.88
N THR A 202 -6.49 -23.35 4.66
CA THR A 202 -6.12 -22.61 3.45
C THR A 202 -7.33 -21.81 2.99
N LEU A 203 -7.16 -20.49 2.91
CA LEU A 203 -8.26 -19.57 2.63
C LEU A 203 -8.71 -19.64 1.16
N VAL A 204 -7.75 -19.61 0.25
CA VAL A 204 -7.97 -19.62 -1.20
C VAL A 204 -7.15 -20.73 -1.85
N GLU A 205 -7.77 -21.45 -2.78
CA GLU A 205 -7.06 -22.47 -3.56
C GLU A 205 -5.87 -21.83 -4.30
N ASN A 206 -4.74 -22.55 -4.32
CA ASN A 206 -3.47 -22.10 -4.88
C ASN A 206 -2.85 -20.85 -4.23
N LEU A 207 -3.30 -20.42 -3.05
CA LEU A 207 -2.59 -19.46 -2.19
C LEU A 207 -2.16 -20.18 -0.91
N PRO A 208 -0.91 -20.67 -0.82
CA PRO A 208 -0.43 -21.37 0.38
C PRO A 208 -0.45 -20.47 1.61
N ASP A 209 -1.15 -20.87 2.66
CA ASP A 209 -1.27 -20.11 3.91
C ASP A 209 -0.06 -20.36 4.82
N ILE A 210 0.52 -19.28 5.33
CA ILE A 210 1.64 -19.31 6.30
C ILE A 210 1.18 -19.94 7.61
N LEU A 211 2.05 -20.76 8.22
CA LEU A 211 1.80 -21.37 9.54
C LEU A 211 1.97 -20.35 10.67
N THR A 212 1.09 -19.32 10.68
CA THR A 212 1.19 -18.21 11.64
C THR A 212 0.99 -18.64 13.09
N GLU A 213 0.34 -19.76 13.34
CA GLU A 213 0.14 -20.34 14.67
C GLU A 213 1.33 -21.20 15.15
N SER A 214 2.27 -21.56 14.25
CA SER A 214 3.39 -22.43 14.60
C SER A 214 4.45 -21.70 15.42
N ASN A 215 5.01 -22.40 16.40
CA ASN A 215 6.24 -22.03 17.11
C ASN A 215 7.40 -22.98 16.77
N GLU A 216 7.19 -23.92 15.84
CA GLU A 216 8.24 -24.81 15.39
C GLU A 216 9.28 -24.01 14.58
N GLU A 217 10.54 -24.25 14.91
CA GLU A 217 11.64 -23.59 14.20
C GLU A 217 11.80 -24.17 12.79
N VAL A 218 12.02 -23.28 11.85
CA VAL A 218 12.16 -23.60 10.42
C VAL A 218 13.41 -22.96 9.84
N ASP A 219 13.96 -23.61 8.82
CA ASP A 219 14.99 -23.01 7.98
C ASP A 219 14.35 -22.03 6.99
N LEU A 220 15.12 -21.02 6.57
CA LEU A 220 14.67 -20.12 5.52
C LEU A 220 14.45 -20.88 4.20
N PRO A 221 13.39 -20.54 3.44
CA PRO A 221 13.17 -21.12 2.12
C PRO A 221 14.38 -20.96 1.21
N LYS A 222 14.76 -22.04 0.55
CA LYS A 222 15.97 -22.08 -0.30
C LYS A 222 15.92 -21.00 -1.38
N GLU A 223 14.76 -20.78 -1.97
CA GLU A 223 14.53 -19.79 -3.02
C GLU A 223 14.84 -18.38 -2.53
N LEU A 224 14.48 -18.06 -1.28
CA LEU A 224 14.78 -16.78 -0.66
C LEU A 224 16.28 -16.62 -0.39
N ILE A 225 16.92 -17.66 0.11
CA ILE A 225 18.38 -17.69 0.33
C ILE A 225 19.13 -17.50 -1.02
N ASP A 226 18.74 -18.24 -2.03
CA ASP A 226 19.38 -18.18 -3.36
C ASP A 226 19.23 -16.78 -3.98
N LYS A 227 18.05 -16.16 -3.82
CA LYS A 227 17.78 -14.78 -4.25
C LYS A 227 18.69 -13.80 -3.51
N TRP A 228 18.74 -13.84 -2.18
CA TRP A 228 19.59 -12.94 -1.39
C TRP A 228 21.08 -13.07 -1.74
N LYS A 229 21.55 -14.31 -2.04
CA LYS A 229 22.91 -14.54 -2.52
C LYS A 229 23.15 -13.92 -3.89
N ALA A 230 22.22 -14.07 -4.81
CA ALA A 230 22.31 -13.49 -6.15
C ALA A 230 22.31 -11.95 -6.12
N GLU A 231 21.61 -11.36 -5.17
CA GLU A 231 21.54 -9.91 -4.93
C GLU A 231 22.70 -9.37 -4.06
N GLY A 232 23.54 -10.26 -3.49
CA GLY A 232 24.68 -9.87 -2.67
C GLY A 232 24.33 -9.36 -1.28
N ARG A 233 23.12 -9.59 -0.79
CA ARG A 233 22.65 -9.14 0.53
C ARG A 233 22.47 -10.25 1.58
N TYR A 234 22.78 -11.50 1.21
CA TYR A 234 22.59 -12.66 2.08
C TYR A 234 23.22 -12.50 3.48
N GLU A 235 24.48 -12.08 3.55
CA GLU A 235 25.19 -11.93 4.83
C GLU A 235 24.56 -10.85 5.72
N GLN A 236 24.06 -9.77 5.13
CA GLN A 236 23.36 -8.73 5.85
C GLN A 236 22.03 -9.23 6.39
N GLU A 237 21.21 -9.88 5.57
CA GLU A 237 19.89 -10.41 5.97
C GLU A 237 20.03 -11.42 7.12
N ILE A 238 21.01 -12.33 7.04
CA ILE A 238 21.28 -13.31 8.11
C ILE A 238 21.70 -12.59 9.39
N ALA A 239 22.63 -11.63 9.31
CA ALA A 239 23.08 -10.91 10.49
C ALA A 239 21.95 -10.13 11.17
N GLU A 240 21.04 -9.53 10.41
CA GLU A 240 19.88 -8.82 10.95
C GLU A 240 18.86 -9.77 11.58
N LEU A 241 18.62 -10.94 10.97
CA LEU A 241 17.78 -11.99 11.54
C LEU A 241 18.38 -12.52 12.86
N ASP A 242 19.67 -12.82 12.88
CA ASP A 242 20.37 -13.30 14.09
C ASP A 242 20.24 -12.28 15.23
N ALA A 243 20.49 -11.01 14.96
CA ALA A 243 20.34 -9.93 15.92
C ALA A 243 18.90 -9.77 16.43
N PHE A 244 17.91 -9.93 15.56
CA PHE A 244 16.50 -9.88 15.93
C PHE A 244 16.13 -11.02 16.87
N PHE A 245 16.47 -12.27 16.52
CA PHE A 245 16.12 -13.45 17.32
C PHE A 245 16.91 -13.49 18.64
N GLU A 246 18.18 -13.08 18.65
CA GLU A 246 18.97 -12.95 19.88
C GLU A 246 18.33 -11.90 20.83
N ARG A 247 17.94 -10.75 20.32
CA ARG A 247 17.36 -9.67 21.11
C ARG A 247 15.96 -10.02 21.65
N THR A 248 15.15 -10.71 20.87
CA THR A 248 13.73 -10.98 21.23
C THR A 248 13.54 -12.27 21.98
N GLY A 249 14.41 -13.27 21.78
CA GLY A 249 14.25 -14.63 22.29
C GLY A 249 13.10 -15.40 21.65
N TYR A 250 12.54 -14.92 20.54
CA TYR A 250 11.51 -15.63 19.80
C TYR A 250 12.10 -16.85 19.09
N PRO A 251 11.31 -17.94 18.91
CA PRO A 251 11.74 -19.06 18.08
C PRO A 251 11.80 -18.62 16.59
N ARG A 252 12.64 -19.29 15.81
CA ARG A 252 12.76 -19.05 14.36
C ARG A 252 11.58 -19.70 13.60
N ALA A 253 10.37 -19.32 13.96
CA ALA A 253 9.13 -19.81 13.34
C ALA A 253 8.56 -18.83 12.31
N PRO A 254 7.75 -19.26 11.33
CA PRO A 254 7.33 -18.47 10.17
C PRO A 254 6.85 -17.07 10.51
N ARG A 255 5.94 -16.92 11.50
CA ARG A 255 5.37 -15.62 11.87
C ARG A 255 6.42 -14.61 12.35
N TYR A 256 7.47 -15.06 13.06
CA TYR A 256 8.46 -14.14 13.63
C TYR A 256 9.44 -13.60 12.59
N TYR A 257 9.69 -14.34 11.52
CA TYR A 257 10.38 -13.82 10.35
C TYR A 257 9.58 -12.70 9.69
N ILE A 258 8.28 -12.91 9.45
CA ILE A 258 7.42 -11.89 8.83
C ILE A 258 7.27 -10.66 9.73
N ILE A 259 7.11 -10.85 11.06
CA ILE A 259 7.10 -9.75 12.04
C ILE A 259 8.39 -8.92 11.93
N LYS A 260 9.55 -9.59 11.88
CA LYS A 260 10.84 -8.90 11.70
C LYS A 260 10.85 -8.09 10.42
N TRP A 261 10.52 -8.68 9.28
CA TRP A 261 10.56 -8.03 7.98
C TRP A 261 9.60 -6.84 7.88
N LEU A 262 8.39 -6.97 8.39
CA LEU A 262 7.45 -5.84 8.43
C LEU A 262 7.90 -4.75 9.41
N SER A 263 8.50 -5.14 10.56
CA SER A 263 9.03 -4.17 11.53
C SER A 263 10.20 -3.35 10.95
N ASP A 264 10.95 -3.92 10.01
CA ASP A 264 12.04 -3.23 9.35
C ASP A 264 11.55 -2.04 8.52
N PHE A 265 10.43 -2.16 7.81
CA PHE A 265 9.84 -1.03 7.09
C PHE A 265 9.47 0.14 8.01
N VAL A 266 8.98 -0.15 9.23
CA VAL A 266 8.71 0.89 10.23
C VAL A 266 10.01 1.53 10.70
N ARG A 267 11.01 0.71 11.04
CA ARG A 267 12.29 1.18 11.57
C ARG A 267 13.07 1.99 10.54
N ASP A 268 13.15 1.50 9.30
CA ASP A 268 14.08 2.00 8.29
C ASP A 268 13.46 3.11 7.41
N PHE A 269 12.15 3.10 7.24
CA PHE A 269 11.44 4.04 6.38
C PHE A 269 10.46 4.96 7.12
N GLY A 270 10.14 4.66 8.39
CA GLY A 270 9.21 5.48 9.16
C GLY A 270 7.76 5.31 8.73
N ILE A 271 7.36 4.11 8.28
CA ILE A 271 5.96 3.79 7.99
C ILE A 271 5.12 4.01 9.24
N ASP A 272 4.01 4.73 9.13
CA ASP A 272 3.17 5.16 10.26
C ASP A 272 2.21 4.06 10.75
N GLY A 273 1.93 3.08 9.93
CA GLY A 273 1.05 1.97 10.30
C GLY A 273 0.87 0.95 9.19
N TYR A 274 0.16 -0.11 9.54
CA TYR A 274 -0.21 -1.18 8.63
C TYR A 274 -1.73 -1.36 8.57
N ARG A 275 -2.25 -1.59 7.38
CA ARG A 275 -3.51 -2.28 7.19
C ARG A 275 -3.20 -3.77 7.07
N ALA A 276 -3.69 -4.57 7.99
CA ALA A 276 -3.49 -5.99 7.95
C ALA A 276 -4.52 -6.67 7.07
N ASP A 277 -4.05 -7.40 6.06
CA ASP A 277 -4.90 -8.23 5.22
C ASP A 277 -5.31 -9.49 5.95
N THR A 278 -6.52 -10.00 5.67
CA THR A 278 -7.03 -11.30 6.15
C THR A 278 -6.82 -11.58 7.65
N VAL A 279 -6.89 -10.57 8.51
CA VAL A 279 -6.66 -10.63 9.97
C VAL A 279 -7.32 -11.83 10.65
N ARG A 280 -8.52 -12.21 10.21
CA ARG A 280 -9.30 -13.34 10.78
C ARG A 280 -8.62 -14.71 10.59
N HIS A 281 -7.68 -14.81 9.65
CA HIS A 281 -6.99 -16.04 9.29
C HIS A 281 -5.58 -16.15 9.86
N ILE A 282 -5.20 -15.17 10.66
CA ILE A 282 -3.86 -15.04 11.25
C ILE A 282 -3.97 -15.26 12.76
N GLU A 283 -3.00 -16.01 13.31
CA GLU A 283 -2.92 -16.22 14.76
C GLU A 283 -2.89 -14.88 15.51
N GLU A 284 -3.76 -14.71 16.52
CA GLU A 284 -3.95 -13.45 17.25
C GLU A 284 -2.65 -12.90 17.84
N SER A 285 -1.75 -13.76 18.29
CA SER A 285 -0.48 -13.35 18.91
C SER A 285 0.55 -12.74 17.92
N VAL A 286 0.22 -12.67 16.63
CA VAL A 286 1.02 -11.96 15.63
C VAL A 286 0.92 -10.44 15.81
N TRP A 287 -0.23 -9.96 16.30
CA TRP A 287 -0.52 -8.54 16.50
C TRP A 287 0.02 -8.03 17.83
#